data_df5a29ce6d12ffd63f1349007f833cef
#
_entry.id   df5a29ce6d12ffd63f1349007f833cef
#
_cell.length_a   1.000
_cell.length_b   1.000
_cell.length_c   1.000
_cell.angle_alpha   90.00
_cell.angle_beta   90.00
_cell.angle_gamma   90.00
#
_symmetry.space_group_name_H-M   'P 1'
#
loop_
_entity.id
_entity.type
_entity.pdbx_description
1 polymer ?
#
loop_
_entity_poly.entity_id
_entity_poly.type
_entity_poly.pdbx_seq_one_letter_code
_entity_poly.pdbx_strand_id
1 'polypeptide(L)'
;MFRFVSLCVVGWIAFAAQATAQSKPPVENDFYRLISLDIPKEIMLEAGGIELLSNGQAAVCTRRGEIWLIDKPFADPETRVKPADVKWSRFAHGLHEVLGIAERDGWLYVTQRGEVSRLKDTDGDGKADLFETVNDSWHIGGDYHEYAFGSRFDKEGNIWVVLCLTGSFDSNAKYRGWCLRITPDGKMIPTCSGIRSPGGIGMNAAGEMFYTDNQGPWNGTCALKHLIPGKFVGHPGGFKWYDEPEVKAAMGPKPKEPESGSRFMTEAAKIPEYVPPTILLPYTKMGKSASGVACDTTGGKFGPFQNQMFVGDQSDSTVMRCFLEEVGGNYQGACFKFREGFGSGTLAMLMTPDGSMFVGGTNRGWGSRGPKPGAFERLVWTGKTPFEIHEMRAKPDGFELTFTQPVDPTTAGDVKSYAMTSYTYIFQSSYGSPEVDQSTPTITSATVAPDNKSVRLVIDGLKAGNIHELISAGVKSTDGLPLLHKEAYYTLNRIPQ
;
A
#
# COMPACT_ATOMS: atom_id res chain seq x y z
N MET A 1 -43.69 5.72 87.73
CA MET A 1 -44.28 5.94 86.41
C MET A 1 -43.14 6.21 85.44
N PHE A 2 -42.56 5.14 84.90
CA PHE A 2 -41.42 5.23 84.00
C PHE A 2 -41.88 5.01 82.55
N ARG A 3 -41.63 5.97 81.64
CA ARG A 3 -41.87 5.85 80.22
C ARG A 3 -40.59 5.42 79.53
N PHE A 4 -40.63 4.27 78.90
CA PHE A 4 -39.58 3.81 77.92
C PHE A 4 -39.76 4.51 76.59
N VAL A 5 -38.77 5.14 76.09
CA VAL A 5 -38.72 5.63 74.70
C VAL A 5 -37.86 4.65 73.90
N SER A 6 -38.47 3.98 72.93
CA SER A 6 -37.80 3.09 71.97
C SER A 6 -37.24 3.92 70.80
N LEU A 7 -35.88 3.90 70.60
CA LEU A 7 -35.26 4.51 69.46
C LEU A 7 -35.13 3.47 68.35
N CYS A 8 -35.89 3.66 67.24
CA CYS A 8 -35.67 2.90 66.00
C CYS A 8 -34.54 3.52 65.21
N VAL A 9 -33.40 2.81 65.09
CA VAL A 9 -32.30 3.16 64.18
C VAL A 9 -32.62 2.56 62.80
N VAL A 10 -32.96 3.41 61.85
CA VAL A 10 -33.12 3.02 60.44
C VAL A 10 -31.72 3.12 59.78
N GLY A 11 -31.12 1.94 59.55
CA GLY A 11 -29.86 1.88 58.81
C GLY A 11 -30.08 2.10 57.31
N TRP A 12 -29.56 3.18 56.77
CA TRP A 12 -29.51 3.39 55.32
C TRP A 12 -28.29 2.61 54.73
N ILE A 13 -28.58 1.56 53.96
CA ILE A 13 -27.56 0.89 53.14
C ILE A 13 -27.44 1.70 51.85
N ALA A 14 -26.36 2.48 51.76
CA ALA A 14 -26.00 3.18 50.53
C ALA A 14 -25.40 2.17 49.54
N PHE A 15 -26.13 1.79 48.50
CA PHE A 15 -25.58 1.11 47.32
C PHE A 15 -24.76 2.14 46.58
N ALA A 16 -23.43 2.06 46.69
CA ALA A 16 -22.50 2.76 45.79
C ALA A 16 -22.55 2.05 44.42
N ALA A 17 -23.30 2.62 43.49
CA ALA A 17 -23.19 2.25 42.09
C ALA A 17 -21.78 2.67 41.61
N GLN A 18 -20.87 1.70 41.45
CA GLN A 18 -19.64 1.92 40.74
C GLN A 18 -20.00 2.25 39.29
N ALA A 19 -19.99 3.53 38.94
CA ALA A 19 -20.00 3.97 37.56
C ALA A 19 -18.71 3.45 36.94
N THR A 20 -18.77 2.37 36.17
CA THR A 20 -17.67 1.96 35.28
C THR A 20 -17.45 3.11 34.32
N ALA A 21 -16.35 3.84 34.49
CA ALA A 21 -15.92 4.84 33.52
C ALA A 21 -15.82 4.14 32.17
N GLN A 22 -16.69 4.50 31.24
CA GLN A 22 -16.67 3.99 29.89
C GLN A 22 -15.36 4.42 29.28
N SER A 23 -14.42 3.49 29.13
CA SER A 23 -13.10 3.77 28.54
C SER A 23 -13.33 4.31 27.13
N LYS A 24 -12.61 5.39 26.80
CA LYS A 24 -12.66 5.97 25.45
C LYS A 24 -12.36 4.87 24.42
N PRO A 25 -13.12 4.78 23.30
CA PRO A 25 -12.82 3.81 22.24
C PRO A 25 -11.34 3.92 21.81
N PRO A 26 -10.66 2.79 21.54
CA PRO A 26 -9.29 2.81 21.11
C PRO A 26 -9.14 3.50 19.75
N VAL A 27 -8.01 4.16 19.53
CA VAL A 27 -7.66 4.85 18.28
C VAL A 27 -6.36 4.28 17.72
N GLU A 28 -6.10 4.47 16.43
CA GLU A 28 -4.92 3.95 15.74
C GLU A 28 -3.60 4.25 16.47
N ASN A 29 -3.48 5.45 17.07
CA ASN A 29 -2.27 5.88 17.77
C ASN A 29 -1.99 5.08 19.07
N ASP A 30 -2.98 4.38 19.62
CA ASP A 30 -2.79 3.48 20.76
C ASP A 30 -2.00 2.22 20.37
N PHE A 31 -1.99 1.88 19.08
CA PHE A 31 -1.37 0.67 18.53
C PHE A 31 -0.16 0.96 17.64
N TYR A 32 -0.22 2.05 16.87
CA TYR A 32 0.85 2.46 15.94
C TYR A 32 1.13 3.94 16.11
N ARG A 33 2.22 4.27 16.82
CA ARG A 33 2.64 5.67 17.01
C ARG A 33 3.29 6.22 15.76
N LEU A 34 2.95 7.45 15.42
CA LEU A 34 3.58 8.21 14.36
C LEU A 34 4.59 9.19 14.94
N ILE A 35 5.85 9.03 14.56
CA ILE A 35 6.97 9.86 15.03
C ILE A 35 7.46 10.68 13.85
N SER A 36 7.27 12.00 13.89
CA SER A 36 7.81 12.90 12.87
C SER A 36 9.26 13.23 13.19
N LEU A 37 10.16 13.11 12.21
CA LEU A 37 11.53 13.61 12.32
C LEU A 37 11.58 15.08 11.89
N ASP A 38 12.41 15.88 12.57
CA ASP A 38 12.58 17.28 12.21
C ASP A 38 13.38 17.40 10.90
N ILE A 39 12.82 18.11 9.94
CA ILE A 39 13.44 18.39 8.65
C ILE A 39 14.01 19.81 8.71
N PRO A 40 15.32 20.02 8.45
CA PRO A 40 15.90 21.34 8.35
C PRO A 40 15.13 22.24 7.37
N LYS A 41 14.98 23.52 7.72
CA LYS A 41 14.14 24.47 6.95
C LYS A 41 14.60 24.69 5.51
N GLU A 42 15.88 24.50 5.25
CA GLU A 42 16.51 24.61 3.92
C GLU A 42 16.20 23.41 3.02
N ILE A 43 15.72 22.29 3.58
CA ILE A 43 15.40 21.09 2.82
C ILE A 43 13.95 21.13 2.37
N MET A 44 13.74 21.16 1.07
CA MET A 44 12.42 20.93 0.49
C MET A 44 12.27 19.44 0.20
N LEU A 45 11.81 18.69 1.19
CA LEU A 45 11.68 17.25 1.12
C LEU A 45 10.44 16.86 0.28
N GLU A 46 10.65 16.59 -0.98
CA GLU A 46 9.68 15.91 -1.85
C GLU A 46 10.13 14.46 -2.00
N ALA A 47 9.91 13.65 -0.93
CA ALA A 47 10.46 12.30 -0.84
C ALA A 47 9.98 11.41 -1.99
N GLY A 48 10.91 10.89 -2.80
CA GLY A 48 10.65 10.00 -3.93
C GLY A 48 10.95 8.53 -3.64
N GLY A 49 11.86 8.26 -2.70
CA GLY A 49 12.25 6.92 -2.26
C GLY A 49 13.04 6.99 -0.97
N ILE A 50 13.06 5.90 -0.23
CA ILE A 50 13.78 5.75 1.04
C ILE A 50 14.55 4.42 1.01
N GLU A 51 15.78 4.45 1.53
CA GLU A 51 16.61 3.27 1.74
C GLU A 51 17.29 3.33 3.10
N LEU A 52 17.39 2.18 3.77
CA LEU A 52 18.21 2.03 4.98
C LEU A 52 19.57 1.50 4.59
N LEU A 53 20.59 2.31 4.75
CA LEU A 53 21.94 1.98 4.35
C LEU A 53 22.60 0.98 5.29
N SER A 54 23.55 0.22 4.79
CA SER A 54 24.35 -0.76 5.53
C SER A 54 25.09 -0.17 6.74
N ASN A 55 25.38 1.15 6.72
CA ASN A 55 26.01 1.88 7.81
C ASN A 55 24.98 2.37 8.89
N GLY A 56 23.70 2.09 8.71
CA GLY A 56 22.61 2.45 9.65
C GLY A 56 22.01 3.84 9.46
N GLN A 57 22.46 4.61 8.48
CA GLN A 57 21.81 5.86 8.07
C GLN A 57 20.59 5.53 7.18
N ALA A 58 19.61 6.44 7.11
CA ALA A 58 18.60 6.38 6.06
C ALA A 58 18.97 7.35 4.94
N ALA A 59 18.84 6.91 3.69
CA ALA A 59 18.94 7.75 2.51
C ALA A 59 17.53 8.07 1.99
N VAL A 60 17.29 9.35 1.67
CA VAL A 60 16.04 9.81 1.07
C VAL A 60 16.37 10.53 -0.23
N CYS A 61 15.89 10.00 -1.34
CA CYS A 61 15.95 10.72 -2.61
C CYS A 61 14.71 11.63 -2.77
N THR A 62 14.90 12.75 -3.47
CA THR A 62 13.83 13.72 -3.66
C THR A 62 13.51 13.93 -5.13
N ARG A 63 12.28 14.26 -5.41
CA ARG A 63 11.84 14.67 -6.75
C ARG A 63 12.57 15.91 -7.27
N ARG A 64 13.23 16.66 -6.38
CA ARG A 64 14.09 17.80 -6.74
C ARG A 64 15.49 17.42 -7.19
N GLY A 65 15.81 16.11 -7.24
CA GLY A 65 17.09 15.62 -7.69
C GLY A 65 18.19 15.69 -6.64
N GLU A 66 17.83 15.57 -5.38
CA GLU A 66 18.76 15.52 -4.24
C GLU A 66 18.66 14.18 -3.54
N ILE A 67 19.76 13.75 -2.92
CA ILE A 67 19.80 12.63 -1.96
C ILE A 67 20.29 13.17 -0.64
N TRP A 68 19.51 12.93 0.41
CA TRP A 68 19.84 13.32 1.78
C TRP A 68 20.09 12.08 2.62
N LEU A 69 21.17 12.09 3.39
CA LEU A 69 21.47 11.09 4.43
C LEU A 69 20.96 11.59 5.77
N ILE A 70 20.31 10.70 6.50
CA ILE A 70 19.73 10.94 7.81
C ILE A 70 20.52 10.11 8.83
N ASP A 71 21.28 10.78 9.69
CA ASP A 71 21.98 10.14 10.79
C ASP A 71 21.02 9.88 11.95
N LYS A 72 21.11 8.71 12.55
CA LYS A 72 20.22 8.27 13.65
C LYS A 72 18.72 8.30 13.30
N PRO A 73 18.31 7.68 12.17
CA PRO A 73 16.92 7.78 11.66
C PRO A 73 15.89 7.13 12.59
N PHE A 74 16.31 6.29 13.55
CA PHE A 74 15.44 5.62 14.53
C PHE A 74 15.18 6.45 15.79
N ALA A 75 15.33 7.77 15.72
CA ALA A 75 15.02 8.68 16.81
C ALA A 75 13.56 8.55 17.29
N ASP A 76 13.36 8.66 18.62
CA ASP A 76 12.05 8.49 19.24
C ASP A 76 11.97 9.40 20.49
N PRO A 77 10.87 10.15 20.71
CA PRO A 77 10.70 10.99 21.91
C PRO A 77 10.84 10.23 23.23
N GLU A 78 10.62 8.92 23.23
CA GLU A 78 10.69 8.07 24.43
C GLU A 78 12.08 7.43 24.64
N THR A 79 13.00 7.54 23.65
CA THR A 79 14.35 6.98 23.72
C THR A 79 15.40 8.05 24.04
N ARG A 80 16.68 7.62 24.14
CA ARG A 80 17.81 8.53 24.35
C ARG A 80 18.04 9.47 23.16
N VAL A 81 17.85 9.00 21.94
CA VAL A 81 18.00 9.79 20.69
C VAL A 81 16.65 10.40 20.35
N LYS A 82 16.55 11.72 20.42
CA LYS A 82 15.31 12.47 20.14
C LYS A 82 15.23 12.87 18.65
N PRO A 83 14.03 13.14 18.11
CA PRO A 83 13.90 13.67 16.75
C PRO A 83 14.76 14.89 16.44
N ALA A 84 14.96 15.78 17.42
CA ALA A 84 15.82 16.95 17.30
C ALA A 84 17.33 16.63 17.22
N ASP A 85 17.75 15.41 17.60
CA ASP A 85 19.16 14.97 17.51
C ASP A 85 19.53 14.43 16.13
N VAL A 86 18.54 14.30 15.23
CA VAL A 86 18.70 13.80 13.86
C VAL A 86 19.45 14.82 13.02
N LYS A 87 20.46 14.37 12.30
CA LYS A 87 21.24 15.22 11.39
C LYS A 87 20.99 14.81 9.94
N TRP A 88 20.86 15.80 9.10
CA TRP A 88 20.70 15.65 7.66
C TRP A 88 21.95 16.16 6.94
N SER A 89 22.46 15.38 6.02
CA SER A 89 23.57 15.78 5.15
C SER A 89 23.23 15.48 3.69
N ARG A 90 23.57 16.39 2.79
CA ARG A 90 23.30 16.19 1.37
C ARG A 90 24.41 15.34 0.75
N PHE A 91 24.04 14.15 0.28
CA PHE A 91 24.92 13.19 -0.36
C PHE A 91 25.12 13.48 -1.86
N ALA A 92 24.04 13.84 -2.56
CA ALA A 92 24.09 14.14 -3.99
C ALA A 92 23.05 15.20 -4.37
N HIS A 93 23.27 15.86 -5.52
CA HIS A 93 22.32 16.78 -6.14
C HIS A 93 22.52 16.84 -7.65
N GLY A 94 21.60 17.51 -8.36
CA GLY A 94 21.66 17.67 -9.82
C GLY A 94 21.07 16.48 -10.58
N LEU A 95 20.40 15.57 -9.89
CA LEU A 95 19.70 14.43 -10.49
C LEU A 95 18.31 14.86 -11.02
N HIS A 96 17.71 14.04 -11.90
CA HIS A 96 16.45 14.38 -12.56
C HIS A 96 15.27 13.59 -11.96
N GLU A 97 14.51 14.19 -11.04
CA GLU A 97 13.30 13.63 -10.41
C GLU A 97 13.46 12.18 -9.93
N VAL A 98 14.23 11.99 -8.88
CA VAL A 98 14.54 10.64 -8.36
C VAL A 98 13.33 10.07 -7.61
N LEU A 99 12.75 8.96 -8.12
CA LEU A 99 11.60 8.26 -7.54
C LEU A 99 11.90 6.79 -7.24
N GLY A 100 13.11 6.49 -6.88
CA GLY A 100 13.56 5.18 -6.43
C GLY A 100 15.01 5.22 -6.01
N ILE A 101 15.33 4.53 -4.91
CA ILE A 101 16.68 4.42 -4.36
C ILE A 101 16.86 3.03 -3.73
N ALA A 102 18.03 2.42 -3.92
CA ALA A 102 18.42 1.17 -3.27
C ALA A 102 19.95 1.10 -3.14
N GLU A 103 20.44 0.54 -2.03
CA GLU A 103 21.86 0.28 -1.82
C GLU A 103 22.22 -1.15 -2.26
N ARG A 104 23.36 -1.28 -2.97
CA ARG A 104 23.97 -2.57 -3.27
C ARG A 104 25.47 -2.44 -3.48
N ASP A 105 26.26 -3.26 -2.81
CA ASP A 105 27.72 -3.37 -2.98
C ASP A 105 28.43 -2.02 -2.82
N GLY A 106 27.95 -1.18 -1.90
CA GLY A 106 28.49 0.16 -1.61
C GLY A 106 28.16 1.22 -2.66
N TRP A 107 27.20 0.95 -3.55
CA TRP A 107 26.63 1.91 -4.49
C TRP A 107 25.20 2.25 -4.11
N LEU A 108 24.80 3.50 -4.31
CA LEU A 108 23.39 3.91 -4.31
C LEU A 108 22.88 3.93 -5.76
N TYR A 109 21.95 3.02 -6.05
CA TYR A 109 21.24 2.98 -7.32
C TYR A 109 20.00 3.85 -7.22
N VAL A 110 19.78 4.70 -8.21
CA VAL A 110 18.66 5.63 -8.26
C VAL A 110 17.94 5.53 -9.60
N THR A 111 16.61 5.57 -9.54
CA THR A 111 15.76 5.69 -10.73
C THR A 111 15.40 7.14 -10.92
N GLN A 112 15.92 7.72 -11.98
CA GLN A 112 15.60 9.05 -12.45
C GLN A 112 14.54 8.99 -13.55
N ARG A 113 14.00 10.13 -13.97
CA ARG A 113 12.98 10.21 -15.01
C ARG A 113 13.39 9.54 -16.33
N GLY A 114 14.66 9.64 -16.73
CA GLY A 114 15.20 9.14 -18.00
C GLY A 114 16.20 8.00 -17.90
N GLU A 115 16.62 7.61 -16.69
CA GLU A 115 17.67 6.60 -16.53
C GLU A 115 17.68 5.94 -15.15
N VAL A 116 18.36 4.80 -15.04
CA VAL A 116 18.90 4.30 -13.78
C VAL A 116 20.37 4.70 -13.72
N SER A 117 20.76 5.37 -12.65
CA SER A 117 22.15 5.73 -12.36
C SER A 117 22.59 5.06 -11.05
N ARG A 118 23.89 4.97 -10.83
CA ARG A 118 24.47 4.60 -9.54
C ARG A 118 25.51 5.62 -9.10
N LEU A 119 25.56 5.85 -7.81
CA LEU A 119 26.40 6.88 -7.19
C LEU A 119 27.24 6.27 -6.09
N LYS A 120 28.44 6.83 -5.90
CA LYS A 120 29.38 6.40 -4.86
C LYS A 120 30.14 7.60 -4.32
N ASP A 121 30.44 7.57 -3.02
CA ASP A 121 31.44 8.36 -2.34
C ASP A 121 32.74 7.55 -2.36
N THR A 122 33.79 8.03 -3.07
CA THR A 122 35.06 7.30 -3.23
C THR A 122 36.14 7.83 -2.32
N ASP A 123 36.02 9.05 -1.81
CA ASP A 123 37.03 9.68 -0.93
C ASP A 123 36.61 9.75 0.55
N GLY A 124 35.35 9.38 0.89
CA GLY A 124 34.86 9.26 2.24
C GLY A 124 34.43 10.59 2.88
N ASP A 125 34.16 11.64 2.08
CA ASP A 125 33.73 12.95 2.59
C ASP A 125 32.22 13.02 2.90
N GLY A 126 31.48 11.96 2.61
CA GLY A 126 30.03 11.87 2.80
C GLY A 126 29.24 12.43 1.64
N LYS A 127 29.85 12.65 0.48
CA LYS A 127 29.19 13.09 -0.75
C LYS A 127 29.56 12.19 -1.91
N ALA A 128 28.64 12.02 -2.84
CA ALA A 128 28.92 11.29 -4.07
C ALA A 128 29.83 12.11 -4.98
N ASP A 129 30.92 11.52 -5.40
CA ASP A 129 31.90 12.06 -6.35
C ASP A 129 32.02 11.21 -7.64
N LEU A 130 31.41 10.02 -7.63
CA LEU A 130 31.34 9.14 -8.79
C LEU A 130 29.87 8.88 -9.16
N PHE A 131 29.53 9.18 -10.41
CA PHE A 131 28.20 9.01 -11.00
C PHE A 131 28.32 8.20 -12.28
N GLU A 132 27.56 7.11 -12.38
CA GLU A 132 27.55 6.25 -13.55
C GLU A 132 26.11 5.98 -14.01
N THR A 133 25.84 6.17 -15.30
CA THR A 133 24.60 5.69 -15.93
C THR A 133 24.65 4.18 -16.06
N VAL A 134 23.67 3.50 -15.48
CA VAL A 134 23.51 2.04 -15.59
C VAL A 134 22.70 1.69 -16.82
N ASN A 135 21.60 2.41 -17.06
CA ASN A 135 20.76 2.23 -18.25
C ASN A 135 19.88 3.45 -18.51
N ASP A 136 19.81 3.87 -19.78
CA ASP A 136 19.02 4.99 -20.30
C ASP A 136 18.14 4.59 -21.51
N SER A 137 17.74 3.32 -21.61
CA SER A 137 17.06 2.77 -22.79
C SER A 137 15.66 3.31 -23.06
N TRP A 138 15.04 4.00 -22.09
CA TRP A 138 13.73 4.65 -22.31
C TRP A 138 13.88 6.16 -22.47
N HIS A 139 12.85 6.79 -23.07
CA HIS A 139 12.92 8.21 -23.39
C HIS A 139 11.95 9.04 -22.54
N ILE A 140 12.16 10.35 -22.55
CA ILE A 140 11.29 11.38 -21.97
C ILE A 140 10.82 12.33 -23.08
N GLY A 141 9.54 12.67 -23.07
CA GLY A 141 8.94 13.64 -24.01
C GLY A 141 8.82 15.05 -23.44
N GLY A 142 9.14 15.22 -22.14
CA GLY A 142 9.04 16.50 -21.43
C GLY A 142 7.67 16.74 -20.78
N ASP A 143 6.75 15.78 -20.81
CA ASP A 143 5.49 15.86 -20.10
C ASP A 143 5.67 15.69 -18.58
N TYR A 144 4.88 16.42 -17.79
CA TYR A 144 4.94 16.40 -16.33
C TYR A 144 4.75 14.99 -15.73
N HIS A 145 3.86 14.17 -16.30
CA HIS A 145 3.50 12.85 -15.77
C HIS A 145 4.44 11.71 -16.21
N GLU A 146 5.49 11.97 -16.94
CA GLU A 146 6.44 10.92 -17.35
C GLU A 146 7.34 10.45 -16.19
N TYR A 147 6.75 10.11 -15.05
CA TYR A 147 7.45 9.57 -13.89
C TYR A 147 8.06 8.20 -14.17
N ALA A 148 9.14 7.87 -13.45
CA ALA A 148 9.76 6.55 -13.42
C ALA A 148 9.97 6.14 -11.96
N PHE A 149 9.22 5.14 -11.49
CA PHE A 149 9.39 4.58 -10.15
C PHE A 149 10.21 3.30 -10.22
N GLY A 150 11.16 3.11 -9.29
CA GLY A 150 12.01 1.94 -9.40
C GLY A 150 12.96 1.72 -8.24
N SER A 151 14.16 1.19 -8.62
CA SER A 151 15.23 0.80 -7.71
C SER A 151 14.79 -0.21 -6.67
N ARG A 152 14.14 -1.31 -7.11
CA ARG A 152 13.92 -2.51 -6.32
C ARG A 152 14.63 -3.67 -7.01
N PHE A 153 15.52 -4.33 -6.28
CA PHE A 153 16.25 -5.50 -6.76
C PHE A 153 15.43 -6.76 -6.58
N ASP A 154 15.32 -7.58 -7.64
CA ASP A 154 14.85 -8.94 -7.52
C ASP A 154 15.96 -9.89 -7.03
N LYS A 155 15.63 -11.19 -6.90
CA LYS A 155 16.56 -12.21 -6.41
C LYS A 155 17.75 -12.44 -7.36
N GLU A 156 17.56 -12.18 -8.65
CA GLU A 156 18.59 -12.24 -9.69
C GLU A 156 19.43 -10.97 -9.73
N GLY A 157 19.06 -9.93 -8.99
CA GLY A 157 19.74 -8.66 -8.91
C GLY A 157 19.37 -7.67 -10.00
N ASN A 158 18.30 -7.91 -10.76
CA ASN A 158 17.79 -6.94 -11.68
C ASN A 158 17.07 -5.80 -10.94
N ILE A 159 17.20 -4.58 -11.47
CA ILE A 159 16.41 -3.42 -11.01
C ILE A 159 15.11 -3.37 -11.80
N TRP A 160 13.99 -3.25 -11.11
CA TRP A 160 12.69 -3.07 -11.72
C TRP A 160 12.30 -1.60 -11.76
N VAL A 161 11.79 -1.15 -12.92
CA VAL A 161 11.35 0.23 -13.16
C VAL A 161 9.99 0.21 -13.81
N VAL A 162 9.05 1.02 -13.32
CA VAL A 162 7.72 1.23 -13.92
C VAL A 162 7.62 2.66 -14.45
N LEU A 163 7.24 2.80 -15.71
CA LEU A 163 7.25 4.05 -16.46
C LEU A 163 5.81 4.55 -16.68
N CYS A 164 5.49 5.73 -16.14
CA CYS A 164 4.22 6.39 -16.40
C CYS A 164 4.08 6.75 -17.88
N LEU A 165 2.85 6.68 -18.38
CA LEU A 165 2.49 7.22 -19.70
C LEU A 165 2.69 8.73 -19.76
N THR A 166 2.93 9.27 -20.94
CA THR A 166 2.89 10.70 -21.24
C THR A 166 1.49 11.24 -20.95
N GLY A 167 1.39 12.27 -20.11
CA GLY A 167 0.09 12.81 -19.65
C GLY A 167 -0.78 11.81 -18.90
N SER A 168 -0.27 10.60 -18.61
CA SER A 168 -1.04 9.45 -18.10
C SER A 168 -2.11 8.93 -19.06
N PHE A 169 -2.01 9.22 -20.37
CA PHE A 169 -2.95 8.81 -21.43
C PHE A 169 -2.27 8.03 -22.56
N ASP A 170 -1.15 8.55 -23.08
CA ASP A 170 -0.49 8.02 -24.27
C ASP A 170 0.99 7.70 -24.01
N SER A 171 1.61 6.99 -24.94
CA SER A 171 3.04 6.72 -24.91
C SER A 171 3.77 7.49 -26.02
N ASN A 172 4.11 8.77 -25.79
CA ASN A 172 4.76 9.61 -26.79
C ASN A 172 6.28 9.49 -26.81
N ALA A 173 6.87 8.95 -25.73
CA ALA A 173 8.29 8.66 -25.64
C ALA A 173 8.52 7.16 -25.45
N LYS A 174 9.70 6.65 -25.88
CA LYS A 174 9.99 5.22 -25.92
C LYS A 174 9.80 4.56 -24.56
N TYR A 175 9.09 3.43 -24.53
CA TYR A 175 8.75 2.60 -23.38
C TYR A 175 7.86 3.26 -22.31
N ARG A 176 7.32 4.46 -22.48
CA ARG A 176 6.30 4.96 -21.55
C ARG A 176 5.08 4.04 -21.54
N GLY A 177 4.62 3.70 -20.34
CA GLY A 177 3.57 2.71 -20.14
C GLY A 177 4.06 1.25 -19.99
N TRP A 178 5.35 1.07 -19.69
CA TRP A 178 5.98 -0.23 -19.54
C TRP A 178 6.65 -0.41 -18.17
N CYS A 179 6.80 -1.67 -17.77
CA CYS A 179 7.73 -2.10 -16.74
C CYS A 179 8.96 -2.71 -17.41
N LEU A 180 10.13 -2.29 -16.97
CA LEU A 180 11.42 -2.75 -17.44
C LEU A 180 12.23 -3.37 -16.31
N ARG A 181 13.05 -4.38 -16.62
CA ARG A 181 14.12 -4.86 -15.74
C ARG A 181 15.47 -4.46 -16.31
N ILE A 182 16.33 -4.01 -15.43
CA ILE A 182 17.73 -3.67 -15.78
C ILE A 182 18.63 -4.70 -15.09
N THR A 183 19.34 -5.48 -15.86
CA THR A 183 20.24 -6.52 -15.35
C THR A 183 21.46 -5.92 -14.64
N PRO A 184 22.20 -6.69 -13.83
CA PRO A 184 23.42 -6.20 -13.16
C PRO A 184 24.49 -5.65 -14.10
N ASP A 185 24.54 -6.14 -15.36
CA ASP A 185 25.41 -5.66 -16.42
C ASP A 185 24.81 -4.49 -17.25
N GLY A 186 23.69 -3.93 -16.80
CA GLY A 186 23.05 -2.74 -17.37
C GLY A 186 22.15 -3.00 -18.59
N LYS A 187 21.89 -4.25 -18.97
CA LYS A 187 21.01 -4.57 -20.09
C LYS A 187 19.53 -4.40 -19.71
N MET A 188 18.77 -3.69 -20.55
CA MET A 188 17.31 -3.54 -20.39
C MET A 188 16.56 -4.77 -20.92
N ILE A 189 15.57 -5.23 -20.15
CA ILE A 189 14.63 -6.31 -20.51
C ILE A 189 13.21 -5.76 -20.40
N PRO A 190 12.45 -5.61 -21.51
CA PRO A 190 11.02 -5.34 -21.47
C PRO A 190 10.31 -6.44 -20.68
N THR A 191 9.48 -6.07 -19.69
CA THR A 191 8.99 -7.04 -18.71
C THR A 191 7.48 -7.14 -18.66
N CYS A 192 6.78 -6.01 -18.55
CA CYS A 192 5.30 -5.96 -18.60
C CYS A 192 4.88 -4.72 -19.37
N SER A 193 3.77 -4.82 -20.13
CA SER A 193 3.13 -3.66 -20.74
C SER A 193 1.85 -3.27 -20.01
N GLY A 194 1.33 -2.08 -20.29
CA GLY A 194 0.03 -1.65 -19.79
C GLY A 194 0.03 -0.90 -18.47
N ILE A 195 1.19 -0.35 -18.08
CA ILE A 195 1.32 0.60 -16.97
C ILE A 195 0.64 1.91 -17.38
N ARG A 196 -0.14 2.51 -16.47
CA ARG A 196 -0.75 3.81 -16.74
C ARG A 196 -0.06 4.94 -15.98
N SER A 197 -0.29 5.01 -14.68
CA SER A 197 0.19 6.09 -13.80
C SER A 197 0.62 5.49 -12.46
N PRO A 198 1.81 4.92 -12.40
CA PRO A 198 2.34 4.32 -11.18
C PRO A 198 2.54 5.36 -10.08
N GLY A 199 2.37 4.94 -8.83
CA GLY A 199 2.68 5.75 -7.65
C GLY A 199 3.76 5.12 -6.77
N GLY A 200 4.12 3.87 -7.03
CA GLY A 200 5.16 3.14 -6.30
C GLY A 200 5.27 1.69 -6.75
N ILE A 201 6.39 1.07 -6.39
CA ILE A 201 6.72 -0.33 -6.67
C ILE A 201 7.28 -0.98 -5.41
N GLY A 202 6.95 -2.26 -5.17
CA GLY A 202 7.45 -3.03 -4.04
C GLY A 202 7.22 -4.52 -4.22
N MET A 203 7.73 -5.33 -3.30
CA MET A 203 7.62 -6.79 -3.32
C MET A 203 6.72 -7.30 -2.21
N ASN A 204 6.05 -8.44 -2.46
CA ASN A 204 5.44 -9.22 -1.40
C ASN A 204 6.50 -10.04 -0.63
N ALA A 205 6.09 -10.80 0.37
CA ALA A 205 7.00 -11.63 1.17
C ALA A 205 7.67 -12.77 0.36
N ALA A 206 7.09 -13.17 -0.78
CA ALA A 206 7.69 -14.15 -1.69
C ALA A 206 8.75 -13.55 -2.63
N GLY A 207 8.86 -12.21 -2.66
CA GLY A 207 9.75 -11.48 -3.54
C GLY A 207 9.17 -11.22 -4.93
N GLU A 208 7.87 -11.32 -5.10
CA GLU A 208 7.16 -11.01 -6.34
C GLU A 208 6.83 -9.52 -6.39
N MET A 209 6.91 -8.94 -7.57
CA MET A 209 6.86 -7.51 -7.79
C MET A 209 5.43 -7.01 -8.00
N PHE A 210 5.06 -5.97 -7.27
CA PHE A 210 3.78 -5.27 -7.36
C PHE A 210 4.00 -3.77 -7.55
N TYR A 211 3.02 -3.11 -8.14
CA TYR A 211 3.00 -1.65 -8.25
C TYR A 211 1.59 -1.12 -8.00
N THR A 212 1.50 0.13 -7.60
CA THR A 212 0.23 0.86 -7.53
C THR A 212 0.00 1.59 -8.84
N ASP A 213 -1.25 1.56 -9.33
CA ASP A 213 -1.67 2.27 -10.53
C ASP A 213 -2.87 3.16 -10.23
N ASN A 214 -2.79 4.44 -10.58
CA ASN A 214 -3.79 5.44 -10.23
C ASN A 214 -5.01 5.38 -11.15
N GLN A 215 -6.17 5.84 -10.64
CA GLN A 215 -7.40 5.99 -11.39
C GLN A 215 -7.21 6.79 -12.69
N GLY A 216 -7.82 6.34 -13.78
CA GLY A 216 -7.83 7.03 -15.06
C GLY A 216 -8.31 6.14 -16.21
N PRO A 217 -7.91 6.43 -17.46
CA PRO A 217 -8.21 5.54 -18.58
C PRO A 217 -7.76 4.11 -18.30
N TRP A 218 -8.63 3.13 -18.57
CA TRP A 218 -8.41 1.69 -18.33
C TRP A 218 -8.14 1.31 -16.85
N ASN A 219 -8.34 2.26 -15.94
CA ASN A 219 -8.24 2.12 -14.50
C ASN A 219 -9.44 2.78 -13.84
N GLY A 220 -10.53 2.04 -13.64
CA GLY A 220 -11.77 2.57 -13.07
C GLY A 220 -11.58 3.18 -11.67
N THR A 221 -10.66 2.64 -10.89
CA THR A 221 -10.19 3.14 -9.58
C THR A 221 -8.70 2.87 -9.42
N CYS A 222 -8.06 3.37 -8.36
CA CYS A 222 -6.69 2.97 -8.01
C CYS A 222 -6.60 1.47 -7.75
N ALA A 223 -5.43 0.89 -7.97
CA ALA A 223 -5.23 -0.55 -7.80
C ALA A 223 -3.81 -0.91 -7.38
N LEU A 224 -3.69 -2.04 -6.67
CA LEU A 224 -2.44 -2.79 -6.53
C LEU A 224 -2.43 -3.88 -7.60
N LYS A 225 -1.39 -3.92 -8.43
CA LYS A 225 -1.28 -4.84 -9.57
C LYS A 225 0.00 -5.64 -9.51
N HIS A 226 -0.07 -6.92 -9.90
CA HIS A 226 1.06 -7.84 -9.95
C HIS A 226 1.80 -7.69 -11.28
N LEU A 227 3.12 -7.54 -11.23
CA LEU A 227 4.01 -7.44 -12.38
C LEU A 227 4.55 -8.83 -12.73
N ILE A 228 3.95 -9.50 -13.69
CA ILE A 228 4.36 -10.81 -14.17
C ILE A 228 5.09 -10.66 -15.50
N PRO A 229 6.35 -11.13 -15.64
CA PRO A 229 7.08 -11.05 -16.92
C PRO A 229 6.28 -11.64 -18.09
N GLY A 230 6.29 -10.95 -19.23
CA GLY A 230 5.56 -11.34 -20.43
C GLY A 230 4.07 -10.97 -20.43
N LYS A 231 3.58 -10.26 -19.40
CA LYS A 231 2.15 -9.96 -19.25
C LYS A 231 1.81 -8.50 -19.52
N PHE A 232 0.49 -8.27 -19.71
CA PHE A 232 -0.16 -6.98 -19.90
C PHE A 232 -1.02 -6.64 -18.67
N VAL A 233 -0.92 -5.43 -18.13
CA VAL A 233 -1.60 -5.05 -16.88
C VAL A 233 -2.71 -4.01 -17.05
N GLY A 234 -3.14 -3.74 -18.30
CA GLY A 234 -4.46 -3.12 -18.57
C GLY A 234 -4.51 -1.94 -19.53
N HIS A 235 -3.52 -1.04 -19.58
CA HIS A 235 -3.58 0.14 -20.44
C HIS A 235 -2.92 -0.07 -21.80
N PRO A 236 -3.63 0.05 -22.96
CA PRO A 236 -3.05 -0.26 -24.28
C PRO A 236 -2.11 0.81 -24.84
N GLY A 237 -1.95 1.96 -24.18
CA GLY A 237 -1.19 3.11 -24.70
C GLY A 237 0.25 2.83 -25.11
N GLY A 238 0.90 1.83 -24.51
CA GLY A 238 2.27 1.42 -24.84
C GLY A 238 2.36 0.35 -25.94
N PHE A 239 1.29 -0.07 -26.58
CA PHE A 239 1.24 -1.20 -27.53
C PHE A 239 2.08 -0.99 -28.80
N LYS A 240 2.37 0.23 -29.20
CA LYS A 240 3.24 0.51 -30.34
C LYS A 240 4.68 -0.01 -30.16
N TRP A 241 5.15 -0.16 -28.92
CA TRP A 241 6.50 -0.65 -28.64
C TRP A 241 6.66 -2.17 -28.80
N TYR A 242 5.54 -2.92 -29.03
CA TYR A 242 5.63 -4.34 -29.41
C TYR A 242 6.31 -4.57 -30.76
N ASP A 243 6.50 -3.53 -31.58
CA ASP A 243 7.24 -3.62 -32.84
C ASP A 243 8.75 -3.61 -32.65
N GLU A 244 9.27 -3.21 -31.50
CA GLU A 244 10.69 -3.23 -31.18
C GLU A 244 11.22 -4.68 -31.10
N PRO A 245 12.41 -4.97 -31.68
CA PRO A 245 12.96 -6.34 -31.70
C PRO A 245 13.13 -6.95 -30.31
N GLU A 246 13.63 -6.18 -29.35
CA GLU A 246 13.86 -6.60 -27.97
C GLU A 246 12.54 -6.91 -27.24
N VAL A 247 11.46 -6.22 -27.57
CA VAL A 247 10.12 -6.48 -27.02
C VAL A 247 9.55 -7.78 -27.59
N LYS A 248 9.64 -7.99 -28.92
CA LYS A 248 9.21 -9.24 -29.55
C LYS A 248 9.93 -10.45 -28.97
N ALA A 249 11.22 -10.32 -28.68
CA ALA A 249 12.01 -11.39 -28.08
C ALA A 249 11.62 -11.69 -26.63
N ALA A 250 11.28 -10.68 -25.82
CA ALA A 250 11.00 -10.83 -24.39
C ALA A 250 9.51 -11.10 -24.07
N MET A 251 8.59 -10.52 -24.84
CA MET A 251 7.15 -10.46 -24.51
C MET A 251 6.27 -11.33 -25.40
N GLY A 252 6.78 -11.77 -26.54
CA GLY A 252 5.98 -12.42 -27.56
C GLY A 252 5.08 -11.45 -28.34
N PRO A 253 3.96 -11.93 -28.90
CA PRO A 253 3.07 -11.11 -29.73
C PRO A 253 2.34 -10.05 -28.92
N LYS A 254 2.01 -8.94 -29.61
CA LYS A 254 1.19 -7.87 -29.03
C LYS A 254 -0.19 -8.42 -28.62
N PRO A 255 -0.65 -8.19 -27.38
CA PRO A 255 -1.97 -8.57 -26.93
C PRO A 255 -3.09 -7.90 -27.77
N LYS A 256 -4.25 -8.52 -27.79
CA LYS A 256 -5.45 -7.88 -28.32
C LYS A 256 -5.76 -6.62 -27.51
N GLU A 257 -6.17 -5.54 -28.19
CA GLU A 257 -6.63 -4.33 -27.52
C GLU A 257 -7.96 -4.61 -26.78
N PRO A 258 -8.07 -4.19 -25.49
CA PRO A 258 -9.30 -4.39 -24.74
C PRO A 258 -10.46 -3.56 -25.30
N GLU A 259 -11.68 -4.06 -25.12
CA GLU A 259 -12.91 -3.38 -25.52
C GLU A 259 -13.28 -2.31 -24.48
N SER A 260 -13.38 -1.04 -24.92
CA SER A 260 -13.79 0.07 -24.05
C SER A 260 -15.27 -0.03 -23.69
N GLY A 261 -15.58 0.13 -22.39
CA GLY A 261 -16.94 0.00 -21.85
C GLY A 261 -17.23 -1.41 -21.29
N SER A 262 -16.28 -2.33 -21.39
CA SER A 262 -16.37 -3.70 -20.89
C SER A 262 -16.15 -3.79 -19.37
N ARG A 263 -15.88 -4.99 -18.86
CA ARG A 263 -15.46 -5.27 -17.49
C ARG A 263 -14.09 -5.93 -17.51
N PHE A 264 -13.23 -5.61 -16.54
CA PHE A 264 -11.84 -6.10 -16.56
C PHE A 264 -11.75 -7.65 -16.56
N MET A 265 -12.64 -8.36 -15.84
CA MET A 265 -12.66 -9.83 -15.90
C MET A 265 -13.23 -10.38 -17.21
N THR A 266 -14.12 -9.65 -17.89
CA THR A 266 -14.59 -10.00 -19.24
C THR A 266 -13.44 -9.91 -20.24
N GLU A 267 -12.62 -8.87 -20.14
CA GLU A 267 -11.43 -8.72 -20.99
C GLU A 267 -10.33 -9.72 -20.64
N ALA A 268 -10.12 -10.03 -19.35
CA ALA A 268 -9.18 -11.06 -18.93
C ALA A 268 -9.51 -12.45 -19.49
N ALA A 269 -10.78 -12.76 -19.70
CA ALA A 269 -11.21 -14.00 -20.34
C ALA A 269 -10.93 -14.04 -21.86
N LYS A 270 -10.80 -12.86 -22.50
CA LYS A 270 -10.56 -12.72 -23.96
C LYS A 270 -9.09 -12.50 -24.30
N ILE A 271 -8.28 -12.02 -23.35
CA ILE A 271 -6.88 -11.61 -23.54
C ILE A 271 -6.01 -12.41 -22.56
N PRO A 272 -5.42 -13.53 -22.98
CA PRO A 272 -4.66 -14.43 -22.11
C PRO A 272 -3.42 -13.78 -21.44
N GLU A 273 -2.90 -12.71 -22.06
CA GLU A 273 -1.77 -11.94 -21.53
C GLU A 273 -2.19 -10.98 -20.40
N TYR A 274 -3.49 -10.64 -20.31
CA TYR A 274 -3.99 -9.66 -19.35
C TYR A 274 -4.04 -10.22 -17.93
N VAL A 275 -3.33 -9.55 -17.01
CA VAL A 275 -3.40 -9.78 -15.58
C VAL A 275 -4.35 -8.74 -14.97
N PRO A 276 -5.50 -9.14 -14.44
CA PRO A 276 -6.42 -8.20 -13.79
C PRO A 276 -5.81 -7.63 -12.51
N PRO A 277 -6.30 -6.47 -12.02
CA PRO A 277 -5.86 -5.90 -10.76
C PRO A 277 -5.97 -6.91 -9.60
N THR A 278 -4.92 -7.04 -8.80
CA THR A 278 -4.88 -7.90 -7.61
C THR A 278 -5.84 -7.38 -6.54
N ILE A 279 -5.76 -6.08 -6.25
CA ILE A 279 -6.67 -5.37 -5.35
C ILE A 279 -7.08 -4.05 -5.98
N LEU A 280 -8.38 -3.84 -6.10
CA LEU A 280 -8.95 -2.54 -6.42
C LEU A 280 -9.10 -1.75 -5.11
N LEU A 281 -8.65 -0.50 -5.12
CA LEU A 281 -8.72 0.43 -3.99
C LEU A 281 -9.86 1.41 -4.26
N PRO A 282 -11.07 1.21 -3.67
CA PRO A 282 -12.25 2.00 -4.01
C PRO A 282 -12.03 3.50 -3.81
N TYR A 283 -12.30 4.29 -4.87
CA TYR A 283 -12.06 5.72 -4.89
C TYR A 283 -12.82 6.44 -3.78
N THR A 284 -12.17 7.35 -3.07
CA THR A 284 -12.67 8.07 -1.89
C THR A 284 -12.95 7.25 -0.63
N LYS A 285 -13.07 5.93 -0.72
CA LYS A 285 -13.24 5.02 0.44
C LYS A 285 -11.89 4.52 0.95
N MET A 286 -10.99 4.18 0.01
CA MET A 286 -9.66 3.64 0.30
C MET A 286 -8.54 4.47 -0.32
N GLY A 287 -8.52 4.67 -1.63
CA GLY A 287 -7.45 5.39 -2.31
C GLY A 287 -7.95 6.44 -3.31
N LYS A 288 -7.20 7.54 -3.44
CA LYS A 288 -7.37 8.57 -4.47
C LYS A 288 -6.12 8.72 -5.32
N SER A 289 -4.95 8.53 -4.71
CA SER A 289 -3.64 8.60 -5.34
C SER A 289 -2.73 7.58 -4.68
N ALA A 290 -2.99 6.29 -4.98
CA ALA A 290 -2.22 5.18 -4.43
C ALA A 290 -0.73 5.32 -4.80
N SER A 291 0.14 5.09 -3.82
CA SER A 291 1.56 5.45 -3.91
C SER A 291 2.48 4.29 -3.46
N GLY A 292 3.45 4.55 -2.60
CA GLY A 292 4.47 3.60 -2.17
C GLY A 292 3.91 2.25 -1.69
N VAL A 293 4.71 1.21 -1.86
CA VAL A 293 4.38 -0.17 -1.49
C VAL A 293 5.46 -0.71 -0.56
N ALA A 294 5.07 -1.27 0.57
CA ALA A 294 5.94 -1.99 1.50
C ALA A 294 5.29 -3.32 1.91
N CYS A 295 6.08 -4.26 2.42
CA CYS A 295 5.59 -5.53 2.95
C CYS A 295 6.19 -5.76 4.34
N ASP A 296 5.39 -6.24 5.29
CA ASP A 296 5.90 -6.64 6.59
C ASP A 296 6.61 -7.98 6.51
N THR A 297 7.92 -7.95 6.48
CA THR A 297 8.81 -9.11 6.54
C THR A 297 9.64 -9.12 7.83
N THR A 298 9.18 -8.42 8.88
CA THR A 298 9.95 -8.16 10.10
C THR A 298 9.95 -9.31 11.10
N GLY A 299 9.22 -10.40 10.83
CA GLY A 299 9.08 -11.52 11.76
C GLY A 299 8.19 -11.19 12.97
N GLY A 300 7.16 -10.34 12.75
CA GLY A 300 6.21 -9.94 13.78
C GLY A 300 6.65 -8.74 14.64
N LYS A 301 7.78 -8.09 14.32
CA LYS A 301 8.24 -6.90 15.05
C LYS A 301 7.40 -5.66 14.74
N PHE A 302 6.72 -5.62 13.57
CA PHE A 302 5.79 -4.56 13.21
C PHE A 302 4.35 -4.85 13.69
N GLY A 303 4.13 -5.95 14.42
CA GLY A 303 2.82 -6.33 14.96
C GLY A 303 2.22 -7.54 14.28
N PRO A 304 0.87 -7.69 14.27
CA PRO A 304 0.23 -8.94 13.87
C PRO A 304 0.12 -9.17 12.36
N PHE A 305 0.55 -8.22 11.51
CA PHE A 305 0.26 -8.23 10.07
C PHE A 305 1.41 -8.77 9.21
N GLN A 306 2.15 -9.75 9.74
CA GLN A 306 3.26 -10.40 9.05
C GLN A 306 2.87 -10.86 7.64
N ASN A 307 3.75 -10.60 6.66
CA ASN A 307 3.60 -10.92 5.24
C ASN A 307 2.49 -10.15 4.49
N GLN A 308 1.80 -9.24 5.15
CA GLN A 308 0.83 -8.37 4.46
C GLN A 308 1.51 -7.16 3.84
N MET A 309 0.92 -6.66 2.76
CA MET A 309 1.42 -5.48 2.08
C MET A 309 0.76 -4.21 2.62
N PHE A 310 1.48 -3.12 2.53
CA PHE A 310 1.02 -1.78 2.89
C PHE A 310 1.14 -0.87 1.68
N VAL A 311 0.10 -0.07 1.44
CA VAL A 311 0.00 0.85 0.31
C VAL A 311 -0.27 2.25 0.83
N GLY A 312 0.55 3.22 0.43
CA GLY A 312 0.36 4.62 0.75
C GLY A 312 -0.70 5.28 -0.13
N ASP A 313 -1.26 6.39 0.32
CA ASP A 313 -2.07 7.29 -0.50
C ASP A 313 -1.59 8.73 -0.35
N GLN A 314 -1.18 9.33 -1.46
CA GLN A 314 -0.64 10.69 -1.47
C GLN A 314 -1.72 11.73 -1.17
N SER A 315 -2.93 11.60 -1.71
CA SER A 315 -4.00 12.58 -1.52
C SER A 315 -4.60 12.52 -0.11
N ASP A 316 -4.87 11.32 0.41
CA ASP A 316 -5.51 11.17 1.72
C ASP A 316 -4.52 11.12 2.88
N SER A 317 -3.20 11.08 2.61
CA SER A 317 -2.14 11.02 3.64
C SER A 317 -2.36 9.84 4.59
N THR A 318 -2.56 8.66 4.01
CA THR A 318 -2.89 7.42 4.71
C THR A 318 -2.00 6.27 4.27
N VAL A 319 -1.97 5.22 5.07
CA VAL A 319 -1.46 3.90 4.69
C VAL A 319 -2.59 2.91 4.84
N MET A 320 -2.83 2.13 3.79
CA MET A 320 -3.78 1.03 3.73
C MET A 320 -3.04 -0.29 3.93
N ARG A 321 -3.72 -1.30 4.46
CA ARG A 321 -3.20 -2.66 4.59
C ARG A 321 -3.88 -3.55 3.55
N CYS A 322 -3.09 -4.45 2.94
CA CYS A 322 -3.53 -5.34 1.87
C CYS A 322 -3.17 -6.79 2.22
N PHE A 323 -4.19 -7.64 2.32
CA PHE A 323 -4.06 -9.09 2.42
C PHE A 323 -4.14 -9.69 1.02
N LEU A 324 -3.21 -10.57 0.66
CA LEU A 324 -3.18 -11.27 -0.62
C LEU A 324 -3.35 -12.77 -0.42
N GLU A 325 -4.09 -13.40 -1.34
CA GLU A 325 -4.12 -14.86 -1.50
C GLU A 325 -4.08 -15.24 -2.97
N GLU A 326 -3.56 -16.42 -3.25
CA GLU A 326 -3.52 -16.97 -4.59
C GLU A 326 -4.73 -17.86 -4.85
N VAL A 327 -5.48 -17.56 -5.92
CA VAL A 327 -6.64 -18.35 -6.37
C VAL A 327 -6.52 -18.62 -7.86
N GLY A 328 -6.38 -19.91 -8.21
CA GLY A 328 -6.26 -20.33 -9.61
C GLY A 328 -5.05 -19.72 -10.33
N GLY A 329 -3.90 -19.61 -9.64
CA GLY A 329 -2.63 -19.12 -10.19
C GLY A 329 -2.55 -17.60 -10.32
N ASN A 330 -3.44 -16.83 -9.70
CA ASN A 330 -3.37 -15.37 -9.67
C ASN A 330 -3.66 -14.84 -8.25
N TYR A 331 -3.02 -13.74 -7.88
CA TYR A 331 -3.32 -13.05 -6.64
C TYR A 331 -4.63 -12.27 -6.71
N GLN A 332 -5.36 -12.31 -5.63
CA GLN A 332 -6.50 -11.47 -5.29
C GLN A 332 -6.48 -11.21 -3.79
N GLY A 333 -7.39 -10.42 -3.24
CA GLY A 333 -7.42 -10.21 -1.80
C GLY A 333 -8.23 -9.01 -1.35
N ALA A 334 -7.98 -8.60 -0.12
CA ALA A 334 -8.70 -7.53 0.55
C ALA A 334 -7.80 -6.36 0.93
N CYS A 335 -8.34 -5.14 0.88
CA CYS A 335 -7.74 -3.98 1.51
C CYS A 335 -8.55 -3.50 2.70
N PHE A 336 -7.83 -2.94 3.68
CA PHE A 336 -8.35 -2.44 4.94
C PHE A 336 -7.73 -1.08 5.24
N LYS A 337 -8.43 -0.22 5.96
CA LYS A 337 -7.81 0.94 6.59
C LYS A 337 -6.73 0.47 7.56
N PHE A 338 -5.70 1.28 7.75
CA PHE A 338 -4.63 0.93 8.68
C PHE A 338 -4.17 2.12 9.51
N ARG A 339 -3.68 3.19 8.86
CA ARG A 339 -3.18 4.37 9.57
C ARG A 339 -3.42 5.64 8.77
N GLU A 340 -4.03 6.62 9.40
CA GLU A 340 -4.19 7.97 8.85
C GLU A 340 -3.46 9.01 9.69
N GLY A 341 -3.50 10.28 9.27
CA GLY A 341 -2.97 11.40 10.03
C GLY A 341 -1.48 11.68 9.80
N PHE A 342 -0.91 11.20 8.67
CA PHE A 342 0.44 11.59 8.26
C PHE A 342 0.52 13.09 7.96
N GLY A 343 1.69 13.68 8.27
CA GLY A 343 1.90 15.14 8.14
C GLY A 343 1.87 15.67 6.72
N SER A 344 2.10 14.81 5.72
CA SER A 344 2.03 15.13 4.29
C SER A 344 1.45 13.95 3.50
N GLY A 345 1.25 14.10 2.20
CA GLY A 345 0.83 13.00 1.34
C GLY A 345 1.85 11.88 1.33
N THR A 346 1.47 10.66 1.71
CA THR A 346 2.40 9.52 1.76
C THR A 346 2.82 9.12 0.34
N LEU A 347 4.12 9.09 0.06
CA LEU A 347 4.65 8.70 -1.25
C LEU A 347 5.65 7.55 -1.15
N ALA A 348 6.75 7.73 -0.43
CA ALA A 348 7.78 6.72 -0.27
C ALA A 348 7.59 5.96 1.03
N MET A 349 7.75 4.64 1.02
CA MET A 349 7.59 3.78 2.19
C MET A 349 8.70 2.73 2.24
N LEU A 350 9.21 2.46 3.45
CA LEU A 350 10.21 1.43 3.68
C LEU A 350 9.95 0.73 5.02
N MET A 351 9.72 -0.58 4.97
CA MET A 351 9.73 -1.42 6.17
C MET A 351 11.17 -1.66 6.62
N THR A 352 11.46 -1.45 7.89
CA THR A 352 12.81 -1.57 8.44
C THR A 352 12.97 -2.81 9.34
N PRO A 353 14.18 -3.38 9.46
CA PRO A 353 14.41 -4.62 10.21
C PRO A 353 14.15 -4.53 11.71
N ASP A 354 14.08 -3.31 12.28
CA ASP A 354 13.73 -3.08 13.69
C ASP A 354 12.23 -3.25 13.97
N GLY A 355 11.40 -3.37 12.91
CA GLY A 355 9.94 -3.48 13.01
C GLY A 355 9.24 -2.13 13.02
N SER A 356 9.81 -1.12 12.39
CA SER A 356 9.12 0.14 12.10
C SER A 356 9.00 0.36 10.60
N MET A 357 8.21 1.36 10.19
CA MET A 357 8.05 1.76 8.79
C MET A 357 8.41 3.23 8.66
N PHE A 358 9.38 3.55 7.80
CA PHE A 358 9.60 4.92 7.36
C PHE A 358 8.59 5.30 6.28
N VAL A 359 8.06 6.52 6.38
CA VAL A 359 7.12 7.11 5.43
C VAL A 359 7.61 8.50 5.08
N GLY A 360 7.94 8.69 3.82
CA GLY A 360 8.29 9.98 3.23
C GLY A 360 7.12 10.55 2.46
N GLY A 361 6.84 11.84 2.65
CA GLY A 361 5.68 12.46 2.08
C GLY A 361 5.95 13.78 1.36
N THR A 362 5.03 14.12 0.47
CA THR A 362 4.97 15.41 -0.23
C THR A 362 3.54 15.81 -0.54
N ASN A 363 3.26 17.12 -0.53
CA ASN A 363 2.02 17.70 -1.06
C ASN A 363 2.26 18.49 -2.37
N ARG A 364 3.46 18.41 -2.93
CA ARG A 364 3.83 19.11 -4.17
C ARG A 364 3.31 18.38 -5.39
N GLY A 365 2.71 19.13 -6.29
CA GLY A 365 2.06 18.60 -7.50
C GLY A 365 0.58 18.27 -7.31
N TRP A 366 0.21 17.66 -6.18
CA TRP A 366 -1.17 17.30 -5.83
C TRP A 366 -1.43 17.63 -4.36
N GLY A 367 -2.54 18.28 -4.07
CA GLY A 367 -2.94 18.56 -2.69
C GLY A 367 -3.09 17.28 -1.88
N SER A 368 -2.68 17.33 -0.62
CA SER A 368 -2.86 16.23 0.32
C SER A 368 -3.64 16.67 1.56
N ARG A 369 -4.20 15.69 2.29
CA ARG A 369 -4.87 15.97 3.57
C ARG A 369 -3.87 16.43 4.62
N GLY A 370 -2.68 15.86 4.65
CA GLY A 370 -1.57 16.27 5.49
C GLY A 370 -1.09 17.67 5.07
N PRO A 371 -1.06 18.67 5.99
CA PRO A 371 -0.88 20.07 5.64
C PRO A 371 0.58 20.47 5.37
N LYS A 372 1.55 19.63 5.73
CA LYS A 372 2.98 19.95 5.57
C LYS A 372 3.41 19.81 4.10
N PRO A 373 4.29 20.67 3.59
CA PRO A 373 4.82 20.54 2.22
C PRO A 373 5.61 19.25 2.00
N GLY A 374 6.20 18.69 3.05
CA GLY A 374 6.87 17.40 3.10
C GLY A 374 6.95 16.90 4.52
N ALA A 375 7.07 15.60 4.70
CA ALA A 375 7.24 14.95 5.98
C ALA A 375 8.17 13.74 5.85
N PHE A 376 8.91 13.44 6.90
CA PHE A 376 9.60 12.17 7.08
C PHE A 376 9.19 11.63 8.44
N GLU A 377 8.48 10.53 8.44
CA GLU A 377 7.81 9.99 9.61
C GLU A 377 8.14 8.52 9.78
N ARG A 378 8.12 8.08 11.02
CA ARG A 378 8.35 6.69 11.39
C ARG A 378 7.12 6.15 12.10
N LEU A 379 6.54 5.08 11.59
CA LEU A 379 5.41 4.38 12.18
C LEU A 379 5.92 3.20 13.00
N VAL A 380 5.59 3.17 14.30
CA VAL A 380 6.12 2.22 15.28
C VAL A 380 4.98 1.52 15.99
N TRP A 381 5.01 0.19 16.00
CA TRP A 381 4.08 -0.62 16.79
C TRP A 381 4.35 -0.43 18.29
N THR A 382 3.29 -0.22 19.08
CA THR A 382 3.38 0.01 20.54
C THR A 382 3.52 -1.28 21.37
N GLY A 383 3.49 -2.45 20.70
CA GLY A 383 3.42 -3.75 21.38
C GLY A 383 1.98 -4.18 21.72
N LYS A 384 0.98 -3.32 21.49
CA LYS A 384 -0.43 -3.64 21.70
C LYS A 384 -1.05 -4.09 20.39
N THR A 385 -1.74 -5.22 20.41
CA THR A 385 -2.45 -5.74 19.23
C THR A 385 -3.82 -5.07 19.12
N PRO A 386 -4.15 -4.36 17.99
CA PRO A 386 -5.51 -3.85 17.78
C PRO A 386 -6.49 -5.01 17.58
N PHE A 387 -7.77 -4.82 17.87
CA PHE A 387 -8.81 -5.75 17.44
C PHE A 387 -9.23 -5.40 16.01
N GLU A 388 -8.87 -6.29 15.06
CA GLU A 388 -8.99 -6.08 13.61
C GLU A 388 -9.39 -7.36 12.89
N ILE A 389 -10.00 -7.21 11.71
CA ILE A 389 -10.02 -8.30 10.73
C ILE A 389 -8.57 -8.47 10.25
N HIS A 390 -7.98 -9.63 10.55
CA HIS A 390 -6.61 -9.95 10.17
C HIS A 390 -6.51 -10.32 8.68
N GLU A 391 -7.40 -11.22 8.24
CA GLU A 391 -7.50 -11.69 6.85
C GLU A 391 -8.98 -11.84 6.46
N MET A 392 -9.26 -11.66 5.19
CA MET A 392 -10.52 -12.01 4.57
C MET A 392 -10.21 -12.90 3.37
N ARG A 393 -10.55 -14.21 3.48
CA ARG A 393 -10.25 -15.23 2.47
C ARG A 393 -11.51 -15.62 1.71
N ALA A 394 -11.41 -15.72 0.38
CA ALA A 394 -12.50 -16.23 -0.43
C ALA A 394 -12.69 -17.74 -0.20
N LYS A 395 -13.94 -18.16 -0.24
CA LYS A 395 -14.39 -19.55 -0.20
C LYS A 395 -15.39 -19.78 -1.34
N PRO A 396 -15.72 -21.04 -1.70
CA PRO A 396 -16.63 -21.31 -2.80
C PRO A 396 -18.01 -20.64 -2.69
N ASP A 397 -18.48 -20.38 -1.48
CA ASP A 397 -19.79 -19.86 -1.15
C ASP A 397 -19.76 -18.64 -0.20
N GLY A 398 -18.65 -17.90 -0.14
CA GLY A 398 -18.56 -16.71 0.73
C GLY A 398 -17.13 -16.36 1.13
N PHE A 399 -16.94 -15.99 2.41
CA PHE A 399 -15.63 -15.61 2.93
C PHE A 399 -15.36 -16.20 4.31
N GLU A 400 -14.09 -16.37 4.65
CA GLU A 400 -13.61 -16.63 5.99
C GLU A 400 -12.83 -15.42 6.47
N LEU A 401 -13.23 -14.89 7.61
CA LEU A 401 -12.56 -13.79 8.30
C LEU A 401 -11.72 -14.39 9.42
N THR A 402 -10.45 -14.02 9.52
CA THR A 402 -9.66 -14.23 10.73
C THR A 402 -9.50 -12.90 11.46
N PHE A 403 -9.27 -12.95 12.76
CA PHE A 403 -9.17 -11.76 13.61
C PHE A 403 -7.86 -11.76 14.39
N THR A 404 -7.35 -10.59 14.70
CA THR A 404 -6.10 -10.41 15.48
C THR A 404 -6.25 -10.80 16.95
N GLN A 405 -7.50 -10.80 17.47
CA GLN A 405 -7.86 -11.21 18.84
C GLN A 405 -9.13 -12.08 18.77
N PRO A 406 -9.42 -12.91 19.80
CA PRO A 406 -10.63 -13.69 19.81
C PRO A 406 -11.90 -12.83 19.79
N VAL A 407 -12.89 -13.25 18.99
CA VAL A 407 -14.21 -12.60 18.89
C VAL A 407 -15.16 -13.12 19.96
N ASP A 408 -16.11 -12.29 20.37
CA ASP A 408 -17.28 -12.73 21.13
C ASP A 408 -18.20 -13.56 20.22
N PRO A 409 -18.41 -14.87 20.51
CA PRO A 409 -19.21 -15.75 19.65
C PRO A 409 -20.65 -15.28 19.44
N THR A 410 -21.22 -14.57 20.42
CA THR A 410 -22.60 -14.06 20.32
C THR A 410 -22.73 -12.98 19.26
N THR A 411 -21.83 -12.00 19.29
CA THR A 411 -21.84 -10.89 18.33
C THR A 411 -21.30 -11.31 16.97
N ALA A 412 -20.25 -12.11 16.93
CA ALA A 412 -19.62 -12.55 15.67
C ALA A 412 -20.42 -13.64 14.95
N GLY A 413 -21.27 -14.41 15.67
CA GLY A 413 -22.18 -15.41 15.09
C GLY A 413 -23.53 -14.83 14.65
N ASP A 414 -23.83 -13.57 14.94
CA ASP A 414 -25.04 -12.90 14.49
C ASP A 414 -24.84 -12.30 13.09
N VAL A 415 -25.58 -12.79 12.08
CA VAL A 415 -25.53 -12.25 10.70
C VAL A 415 -25.84 -10.75 10.64
N LYS A 416 -26.58 -10.20 11.60
CA LYS A 416 -26.89 -8.77 11.69
C LYS A 416 -25.68 -7.91 12.05
N SER A 417 -24.60 -8.51 12.54
CA SER A 417 -23.35 -7.82 12.80
C SER A 417 -22.61 -7.41 11.52
N TYR A 418 -23.07 -7.91 10.37
CA TYR A 418 -22.44 -7.73 9.08
C TYR A 418 -23.39 -7.10 8.06
N ALA A 419 -22.85 -6.28 7.18
CA ALA A 419 -23.53 -5.81 5.98
C ALA A 419 -22.60 -5.95 4.80
N MET A 420 -23.13 -6.28 3.61
CA MET A 420 -22.30 -6.41 2.41
C MET A 420 -22.95 -5.70 1.23
N THR A 421 -22.12 -4.98 0.47
CA THR A 421 -22.45 -4.49 -0.88
C THR A 421 -21.42 -5.04 -1.86
N SER A 422 -21.82 -5.17 -3.12
CA SER A 422 -20.94 -5.65 -4.18
C SER A 422 -21.09 -4.76 -5.42
N TYR A 423 -19.96 -4.43 -6.07
CA TYR A 423 -19.91 -3.57 -7.24
C TYR A 423 -18.64 -3.81 -8.05
N THR A 424 -18.57 -3.25 -9.26
CA THR A 424 -17.36 -3.23 -10.07
C THR A 424 -17.19 -1.87 -10.75
N TYR A 425 -16.20 -1.77 -11.64
CA TYR A 425 -15.91 -0.57 -12.42
C TYR A 425 -15.94 -0.87 -13.92
N ILE A 426 -16.27 0.13 -14.72
CA ILE A 426 -16.19 0.05 -16.17
C ILE A 426 -14.71 0.08 -16.57
N PHE A 427 -14.30 -0.89 -17.38
CA PHE A 427 -12.98 -0.93 -18.01
C PHE A 427 -13.07 -0.20 -19.35
N GLN A 428 -12.59 1.04 -19.41
CA GLN A 428 -12.85 1.96 -20.52
C GLN A 428 -11.71 2.94 -20.78
N SER A 429 -11.67 3.47 -22.00
CA SER A 429 -10.72 4.50 -22.43
C SER A 429 -10.97 5.88 -21.81
N SER A 430 -12.16 6.14 -21.26
CA SER A 430 -12.46 7.35 -20.50
C SER A 430 -11.82 7.33 -19.11
N TYR A 431 -11.67 8.50 -18.49
CA TYR A 431 -11.04 8.65 -17.20
C TYR A 431 -11.90 8.08 -16.06
N GLY A 432 -11.38 7.09 -15.33
CA GLY A 432 -12.03 6.51 -14.17
C GLY A 432 -13.36 5.82 -14.48
N SER A 433 -14.08 5.47 -13.42
CA SER A 433 -15.42 4.88 -13.53
C SER A 433 -16.20 5.13 -12.23
N PRO A 434 -17.52 5.32 -12.30
CA PRO A 434 -18.38 5.14 -11.13
C PRO A 434 -18.41 3.66 -10.71
N GLU A 435 -18.84 3.40 -9.48
CA GLU A 435 -19.22 2.07 -9.04
C GLU A 435 -20.48 1.63 -9.82
N VAL A 436 -20.38 0.52 -10.53
CA VAL A 436 -21.47 -0.03 -11.38
C VAL A 436 -21.78 -1.47 -10.99
N ASP A 437 -22.87 -2.02 -11.56
CA ASP A 437 -23.33 -3.39 -11.30
C ASP A 437 -23.54 -3.66 -9.78
N GLN A 438 -24.02 -2.65 -9.08
CA GLN A 438 -24.22 -2.70 -7.64
C GLN A 438 -25.28 -3.74 -7.25
N SER A 439 -25.01 -4.46 -6.17
CA SER A 439 -25.92 -5.43 -5.56
C SER A 439 -25.67 -5.48 -4.04
N THR A 440 -26.61 -6.09 -3.33
CA THR A 440 -26.52 -6.33 -1.89
C THR A 440 -26.58 -7.84 -1.64
N PRO A 441 -25.42 -8.54 -1.68
CA PRO A 441 -25.36 -9.96 -1.36
C PRO A 441 -25.89 -10.24 0.05
N THR A 442 -26.60 -11.36 0.22
CA THR A 442 -27.18 -11.72 1.50
C THR A 442 -26.24 -12.64 2.27
N ILE A 443 -25.87 -12.24 3.49
CA ILE A 443 -25.11 -13.09 4.42
C ILE A 443 -26.14 -14.03 5.08
N THR A 444 -26.11 -15.31 4.72
CA THR A 444 -27.10 -16.31 5.15
C THR A 444 -26.68 -17.02 6.44
N SER A 445 -25.39 -17.10 6.72
CA SER A 445 -24.88 -17.62 7.99
C SER A 445 -23.54 -16.98 8.39
N ALA A 446 -23.28 -16.93 9.69
CA ALA A 446 -22.02 -16.57 10.30
C ALA A 446 -21.67 -17.64 11.35
N THR A 447 -20.63 -18.44 11.08
CA THR A 447 -20.21 -19.53 11.97
C THR A 447 -18.86 -19.22 12.57
N VAL A 448 -18.81 -19.09 13.89
CA VAL A 448 -17.58 -18.85 14.65
C VAL A 448 -16.83 -20.17 14.84
N ALA A 449 -15.54 -20.16 14.59
CA ALA A 449 -14.68 -21.34 14.83
C ALA A 449 -14.51 -21.60 16.34
N PRO A 450 -14.19 -22.86 16.75
CA PRO A 450 -14.06 -23.22 18.16
C PRO A 450 -13.02 -22.44 18.96
N ASP A 451 -12.00 -21.89 18.29
CA ASP A 451 -10.95 -21.07 18.91
C ASP A 451 -11.32 -19.58 19.00
N ASN A 452 -12.51 -19.21 18.52
CA ASN A 452 -13.02 -17.84 18.45
C ASN A 452 -12.12 -16.87 17.64
N LYS A 453 -11.25 -17.37 16.75
CA LYS A 453 -10.34 -16.52 15.96
C LYS A 453 -10.74 -16.36 14.51
N SER A 454 -11.73 -17.12 14.06
CA SER A 454 -12.25 -16.97 12.71
C SER A 454 -13.77 -17.10 12.65
N VAL A 455 -14.34 -16.50 11.59
CA VAL A 455 -15.77 -16.54 11.28
C VAL A 455 -15.95 -16.90 9.81
N ARG A 456 -16.72 -17.96 9.55
CA ARG A 456 -17.13 -18.36 8.21
C ARG A 456 -18.43 -17.69 7.85
N LEU A 457 -18.44 -16.83 6.82
CA LEU A 457 -19.63 -16.18 6.26
C LEU A 457 -20.04 -16.93 4.98
N VAL A 458 -21.29 -17.42 4.94
CA VAL A 458 -21.92 -17.94 3.72
C VAL A 458 -22.75 -16.82 3.10
N ILE A 459 -22.60 -16.62 1.79
CA ILE A 459 -23.15 -15.46 1.08
C ILE A 459 -23.90 -15.92 -0.16
N ASP A 460 -25.18 -15.56 -0.23
CA ASP A 460 -25.96 -15.66 -1.44
C ASP A 460 -25.75 -14.41 -2.30
N GLY A 461 -25.52 -14.61 -3.60
CA GLY A 461 -25.23 -13.52 -4.55
C GLY A 461 -23.74 -13.17 -4.65
N LEU A 462 -22.83 -14.08 -4.27
CA LEU A 462 -21.39 -13.92 -4.48
C LEU A 462 -21.07 -13.82 -6.00
N LYS A 463 -20.28 -12.80 -6.40
CA LYS A 463 -20.06 -12.50 -7.81
C LYS A 463 -18.59 -12.27 -8.13
N ALA A 464 -17.99 -13.13 -8.97
CA ALA A 464 -16.64 -12.92 -9.48
C ALA A 464 -16.56 -11.66 -10.35
N GLY A 465 -15.41 -10.98 -10.33
CA GLY A 465 -15.18 -9.72 -11.03
C GLY A 465 -15.68 -8.49 -10.27
N ASN A 466 -16.18 -8.67 -9.05
CA ASN A 466 -16.67 -7.57 -8.20
C ASN A 466 -15.81 -7.35 -6.97
N ILE A 467 -15.85 -6.13 -6.43
CA ILE A 467 -15.47 -5.85 -5.05
C ILE A 467 -16.63 -6.26 -4.15
N HIS A 468 -16.32 -6.93 -3.04
CA HIS A 468 -17.25 -7.19 -1.95
C HIS A 468 -16.83 -6.31 -0.76
N GLU A 469 -17.61 -5.26 -0.53
CA GLU A 469 -17.44 -4.34 0.59
C GLU A 469 -18.19 -4.89 1.78
N LEU A 470 -17.46 -5.34 2.80
CA LEU A 470 -17.98 -5.88 4.05
C LEU A 470 -17.87 -4.83 5.16
N ILE A 471 -18.94 -4.60 5.89
CA ILE A 471 -18.98 -3.79 7.10
C ILE A 471 -19.32 -4.69 8.27
N SER A 472 -18.40 -4.87 9.22
CA SER A 472 -18.52 -5.75 10.40
C SER A 472 -18.77 -4.95 11.68
N ALA A 473 -19.73 -4.03 11.66
CA ALA A 473 -19.97 -3.03 12.72
C ALA A 473 -20.45 -3.63 14.05
N GLY A 474 -21.09 -4.81 14.03
CA GLY A 474 -21.62 -5.46 15.22
C GLY A 474 -20.62 -6.37 15.93
N VAL A 475 -19.51 -6.73 15.28
CA VAL A 475 -18.53 -7.68 15.82
C VAL A 475 -17.73 -7.05 16.96
N LYS A 476 -17.58 -7.79 18.07
CA LYS A 476 -16.77 -7.41 19.24
C LYS A 476 -15.77 -8.49 19.58
N SER A 477 -14.68 -8.10 20.25
CA SER A 477 -13.77 -9.04 20.89
C SER A 477 -14.42 -9.67 22.14
N THR A 478 -13.83 -10.73 22.66
CA THR A 478 -14.23 -11.32 23.96
C THR A 478 -14.19 -10.32 25.12
N ASP A 479 -13.37 -9.29 25.03
CA ASP A 479 -13.27 -8.21 26.01
C ASP A 479 -14.25 -7.06 25.72
N GLY A 480 -15.15 -7.22 24.73
CA GLY A 480 -16.17 -6.25 24.36
C GLY A 480 -15.68 -5.07 23.51
N LEU A 481 -14.44 -5.09 23.03
CA LEU A 481 -13.88 -4.03 22.16
C LEU A 481 -14.51 -4.12 20.77
N PRO A 482 -14.90 -3.00 20.15
CA PRO A 482 -15.27 -2.97 18.74
C PRO A 482 -14.00 -3.12 17.86
N LEU A 483 -14.20 -3.51 16.59
CA LEU A 483 -13.14 -3.44 15.59
C LEU A 483 -12.64 -1.99 15.47
N LEU A 484 -11.31 -1.83 15.39
CA LEU A 484 -10.68 -0.53 15.16
C LEU A 484 -11.09 0.00 13.77
N HIS A 485 -11.02 -0.87 12.75
CA HIS A 485 -11.56 -0.63 11.41
C HIS A 485 -12.55 -1.74 11.06
N LYS A 486 -13.79 -1.36 10.79
CA LYS A 486 -14.90 -2.30 10.57
C LYS A 486 -15.14 -2.64 9.10
N GLU A 487 -14.48 -1.92 8.18
CA GLU A 487 -14.62 -2.06 6.72
C GLU A 487 -13.54 -2.96 6.15
N ALA A 488 -13.92 -3.85 5.21
CA ALA A 488 -13.03 -4.64 4.38
C ALA A 488 -13.52 -4.62 2.94
N TYR A 489 -12.61 -4.50 1.98
CA TYR A 489 -12.92 -4.43 0.54
C TYR A 489 -12.19 -5.56 -0.17
N TYR A 490 -12.90 -6.65 -0.50
CA TYR A 490 -12.31 -7.80 -1.17
C TYR A 490 -12.52 -7.73 -2.68
N THR A 491 -11.45 -7.75 -3.46
CA THR A 491 -11.48 -7.87 -4.93
C THR A 491 -11.55 -9.36 -5.29
N LEU A 492 -12.74 -9.84 -5.65
CA LEU A 492 -13.00 -11.24 -5.96
C LEU A 492 -12.86 -11.48 -7.46
N ASN A 493 -11.66 -11.72 -7.96
CA ASN A 493 -11.42 -12.03 -9.37
C ASN A 493 -11.92 -13.43 -9.74
N ARG A 494 -11.70 -14.39 -8.84
CA ARG A 494 -12.12 -15.79 -9.00
C ARG A 494 -12.70 -16.33 -7.70
N ILE A 495 -13.75 -17.12 -7.81
CA ILE A 495 -14.29 -17.90 -6.70
C ILE A 495 -13.46 -19.20 -6.60
N PRO A 496 -12.89 -19.56 -5.44
CA PRO A 496 -12.21 -20.83 -5.23
C PRO A 496 -13.15 -22.01 -5.49
N GLN A 497 -12.59 -23.14 -5.94
CA GLN A 497 -13.34 -24.39 -6.16
C GLN A 497 -13.39 -25.22 -4.87
#